data_6952384fcb01fd599b314f41f4b8579d
#
_entry.id   6952384fcb01fd599b314f41f4b8579d
#
_cell.length_a   1.000
_cell.length_b   1.000
_cell.length_c   1.000
_cell.angle_alpha   90.00
_cell.angle_beta   90.00
_cell.angle_gamma   90.00
#
_symmetry.space_group_name_H-M   'P 1'
#
loop_
_entity.id
_entity.type
_entity.pdbx_description
1 polymer ?
#
loop_
_entity_poly.entity_id
_entity_poly.type
_entity_poly.pdbx_seq_one_letter_code
_entity_poly.pdbx_strand_id
1 'polypeptide(L)'
;MSYENLIGKKLCDIASNENLSSVIKKLPFPIASHTNNTVPTFNYANDAMLRLFGMHESEFIGLDSRLSATRSNQVERQKLLDEVQKHGFIENYQGYRVRKDGTEFFINKATIWNVYNAEDEFDGQAVIIYEWSD
;
A
#
# COMPACT_ATOMS: atom_id res chain seq x y z
N MET A 1 -8.38 21.77 -0.09
CA MET A 1 -8.27 20.34 -0.43
C MET A 1 -7.21 19.72 0.45
N SER A 2 -7.50 18.63 1.08
CA SER A 2 -6.53 17.95 1.96
C SER A 2 -5.46 17.24 1.14
N TYR A 3 -4.30 17.03 1.77
CA TYR A 3 -3.15 16.39 1.14
C TYR A 3 -3.48 14.97 0.62
N GLU A 4 -4.21 14.20 1.41
CA GLU A 4 -4.60 12.84 1.03
C GLU A 4 -5.51 12.81 -0.20
N ASN A 5 -6.42 13.78 -0.31
CA ASN A 5 -7.28 13.88 -1.49
C ASN A 5 -6.46 14.20 -2.74
N LEU A 6 -5.44 15.03 -2.58
CA LEU A 6 -4.56 15.39 -3.69
C LEU A 6 -3.75 14.18 -4.17
N ILE A 7 -3.16 13.41 -3.25
CA ILE A 7 -2.38 12.21 -3.59
C ILE A 7 -3.29 11.15 -4.18
N GLY A 8 -4.40 10.84 -3.53
CA GLY A 8 -5.35 9.83 -3.99
C GLY A 8 -5.91 10.16 -5.37
N LYS A 9 -6.27 11.42 -5.60
CA LYS A 9 -6.74 11.89 -6.89
C LYS A 9 -5.68 11.76 -7.96
N LYS A 10 -4.44 12.19 -7.67
CA LYS A 10 -3.33 12.08 -8.63
C LYS A 10 -3.08 10.63 -9.02
N LEU A 11 -3.09 9.72 -8.06
CA LEU A 11 -2.87 8.30 -8.34
C LEU A 11 -4.04 7.68 -9.09
N CYS A 12 -5.28 8.06 -8.80
CA CYS A 12 -6.44 7.61 -9.55
C CYS A 12 -6.44 8.14 -10.98
N ASP A 13 -6.14 9.42 -11.16
CA ASP A 13 -6.03 10.04 -12.50
C ASP A 13 -4.90 9.41 -13.29
N ILE A 14 -3.78 9.14 -12.63
CA ILE A 14 -2.62 8.47 -13.23
C ILE A 14 -2.97 7.05 -13.64
N ALA A 15 -3.68 6.31 -12.79
CA ALA A 15 -4.07 4.93 -13.06
C ALA A 15 -5.06 4.81 -14.23
N SER A 16 -5.84 5.85 -14.51
CA SER A 16 -6.76 5.87 -15.64
C SER A 16 -6.09 6.21 -16.97
N ASN A 17 -4.83 6.67 -16.93
CA ASN A 17 -4.05 7.03 -18.11
C ASN A 17 -2.93 6.00 -18.30
N GLU A 18 -2.92 5.26 -19.41
CA GLU A 18 -1.95 4.19 -19.67
C GLU A 18 -0.49 4.64 -19.55
N ASN A 19 -0.15 5.83 -20.06
CA ASN A 19 1.22 6.35 -19.98
C ASN A 19 1.63 6.64 -18.54
N LEU A 20 0.73 7.15 -17.74
CA LEU A 20 0.99 7.46 -16.34
C LEU A 20 1.00 6.20 -15.48
N SER A 21 0.18 5.20 -15.80
CA SER A 21 0.25 3.87 -15.17
C SER A 21 1.63 3.25 -15.36
N SER A 22 2.20 3.37 -16.56
CA SER A 22 3.56 2.87 -16.85
C SER A 22 4.60 3.61 -16.01
N VAL A 23 4.44 4.91 -15.78
CA VAL A 23 5.34 5.70 -14.95
C VAL A 23 5.28 5.22 -13.50
N ILE A 24 4.09 5.06 -12.94
CA ILE A 24 3.91 4.56 -11.56
C ILE A 24 4.51 3.17 -11.40
N LYS A 25 4.30 2.31 -12.39
CA LYS A 25 4.84 0.94 -12.40
C LYS A 25 6.35 0.92 -12.24
N LYS A 26 7.04 1.93 -12.76
CA LYS A 26 8.50 2.02 -12.78
C LYS A 26 9.09 2.99 -11.77
N LEU A 27 8.28 3.64 -10.94
CA LEU A 27 8.79 4.52 -9.91
C LEU A 27 9.71 3.76 -8.94
N PRO A 28 10.76 4.41 -8.42
CA PRO A 28 11.66 3.75 -7.47
C PRO A 28 11.07 3.55 -6.09
N PHE A 29 9.93 4.19 -5.81
CA PHE A 29 9.26 4.07 -4.51
C PHE A 29 8.23 2.94 -4.56
N PRO A 30 8.30 1.97 -3.63
CA PRO A 30 7.30 0.89 -3.58
C PRO A 30 5.89 1.43 -3.34
N ILE A 31 4.96 1.01 -4.19
CA ILE A 31 3.53 1.38 -4.11
C ILE A 31 2.69 0.12 -4.20
N ALA A 32 1.72 -0.01 -3.30
CA ALA A 32 0.77 -1.12 -3.31
C ALA A 32 -0.58 -0.65 -2.79
N SER A 33 -1.62 -1.41 -3.12
CA SER A 33 -2.96 -1.22 -2.55
C SER A 33 -3.59 -2.56 -2.23
N HIS A 34 -4.56 -2.55 -1.31
CA HIS A 34 -5.34 -3.73 -0.96
C HIS A 34 -6.84 -3.40 -0.94
N THR A 35 -7.64 -4.46 -1.06
CA THR A 35 -9.10 -4.35 -1.09
C THR A 35 -9.69 -4.06 0.28
N ASN A 36 -10.97 -3.68 0.32
CA ASN A 36 -11.76 -3.48 1.52
C ASN A 36 -12.60 -4.72 1.88
N ASN A 37 -12.15 -5.91 1.51
CA ASN A 37 -12.87 -7.15 1.81
C ASN A 37 -12.60 -7.61 3.26
N THR A 38 -13.44 -8.51 3.78
CA THR A 38 -13.23 -9.14 5.08
C THR A 38 -11.84 -9.76 5.19
N VAL A 39 -11.38 -10.37 4.09
CA VAL A 39 -9.98 -10.77 3.92
C VAL A 39 -9.38 -9.79 2.91
N PRO A 40 -8.68 -8.75 3.36
CA PRO A 40 -8.10 -7.77 2.44
C PRO A 40 -6.98 -8.41 1.64
N THR A 41 -7.02 -8.25 0.32
CA THR A 41 -6.01 -8.80 -0.58
C THR A 41 -5.34 -7.69 -1.37
N PHE A 42 -4.05 -7.87 -1.68
CA PHE A 42 -3.35 -6.93 -2.54
C PHE A 42 -3.96 -6.98 -3.95
N ASN A 43 -4.27 -5.82 -4.49
CA ASN A 43 -4.84 -5.69 -5.84
C ASN A 43 -3.99 -4.84 -6.78
N TYR A 44 -2.91 -4.26 -6.28
CA TYR A 44 -1.94 -3.53 -7.08
C TYR A 44 -0.58 -3.53 -6.40
N ALA A 45 0.48 -3.61 -7.21
CA ALA A 45 1.85 -3.38 -6.78
C ALA A 45 2.67 -2.89 -7.97
N ASN A 46 3.54 -1.91 -7.75
CA ASN A 46 4.50 -1.54 -8.77
C ASN A 46 5.76 -2.41 -8.69
N ASP A 47 6.67 -2.24 -9.64
CA ASP A 47 7.87 -3.09 -9.71
C ASP A 47 8.75 -2.95 -8.47
N ALA A 48 8.88 -1.75 -7.93
CA ALA A 48 9.66 -1.51 -6.71
C ALA A 48 9.11 -2.29 -5.52
N MET A 49 7.78 -2.35 -5.37
CA MET A 49 7.14 -3.11 -4.30
C MET A 49 7.39 -4.60 -4.44
N LEU A 50 7.28 -5.12 -5.66
CA LEU A 50 7.54 -6.54 -5.93
C LEU A 50 8.99 -6.92 -5.62
N ARG A 51 9.94 -6.07 -5.98
CA ARG A 51 11.36 -6.28 -5.64
C ARG A 51 11.58 -6.25 -4.13
N LEU A 52 10.95 -5.30 -3.44
CA LEU A 52 11.10 -5.16 -1.98
C LEU A 52 10.64 -6.43 -1.25
N PHE A 53 9.50 -7.00 -1.65
CA PHE A 53 8.97 -8.22 -1.04
C PHE A 53 9.58 -9.51 -1.62
N GLY A 54 10.32 -9.43 -2.72
CA GLY A 54 10.90 -10.61 -3.37
C GLY A 54 9.86 -11.52 -3.99
N MET A 55 8.82 -10.95 -4.58
CA MET A 55 7.69 -11.69 -5.16
C MET A 55 7.48 -11.33 -6.63
N HIS A 56 6.93 -12.28 -7.38
CA HIS A 56 6.36 -12.00 -8.69
C HIS A 56 4.97 -11.39 -8.53
N GLU A 57 4.51 -10.66 -9.53
CA GLU A 57 3.18 -10.05 -9.52
C GLU A 57 2.09 -11.09 -9.27
N SER A 58 2.19 -12.25 -9.92
CA SER A 58 1.22 -13.36 -9.77
C SER A 58 1.15 -13.91 -8.34
N GLU A 59 2.23 -13.76 -7.56
CA GLU A 59 2.28 -14.19 -6.17
C GLU A 59 1.74 -13.12 -5.22
N PHE A 60 1.98 -11.84 -5.55
CA PHE A 60 1.61 -10.71 -4.71
C PHE A 60 0.13 -10.34 -4.83
N ILE A 61 -0.36 -10.24 -6.07
CA ILE A 61 -1.75 -9.90 -6.31
C ILE A 61 -2.65 -11.05 -5.85
N GLY A 62 -3.62 -10.74 -4.99
CA GLY A 62 -4.50 -11.74 -4.40
C GLY A 62 -4.03 -12.30 -3.06
N LEU A 63 -2.80 -11.96 -2.65
CA LEU A 63 -2.28 -12.37 -1.34
C LEU A 63 -3.02 -11.64 -0.23
N ASP A 64 -3.34 -12.34 0.86
CA ASP A 64 -3.88 -11.73 2.07
C ASP A 64 -2.88 -10.69 2.58
N SER A 65 -3.27 -9.42 2.56
CA SER A 65 -2.36 -8.31 2.88
C SER A 65 -1.88 -8.34 4.33
N ARG A 66 -2.59 -9.04 5.24
CA ARG A 66 -2.19 -9.19 6.63
C ARG A 66 -0.91 -10.01 6.76
N LEU A 67 -0.61 -10.86 5.78
CA LEU A 67 0.59 -11.69 5.77
C LEU A 67 1.87 -10.87 5.51
N SER A 68 1.75 -9.61 5.15
CA SER A 68 2.90 -8.71 5.02
C SER A 68 3.48 -8.29 6.38
N ALA A 69 2.82 -8.61 7.48
CA ALA A 69 3.27 -8.32 8.82
C ALA A 69 3.37 -9.60 9.65
N THR A 70 4.31 -9.66 10.58
CA THR A 70 4.39 -10.76 11.53
C THR A 70 3.16 -10.79 12.41
N ARG A 71 2.88 -11.95 13.03
CA ARG A 71 1.71 -12.11 13.88
C ARG A 71 1.64 -11.07 15.00
N SER A 72 2.77 -10.75 15.61
CA SER A 72 2.86 -9.73 16.66
C SER A 72 2.61 -8.31 16.14
N ASN A 73 2.94 -8.04 14.87
CA ASN A 73 2.78 -6.72 14.28
C ASN A 73 1.42 -6.53 13.60
N GLN A 74 0.64 -7.60 13.40
CA GLN A 74 -0.66 -7.51 12.73
C GLN A 74 -1.67 -6.68 13.52
N VAL A 75 -1.64 -6.74 14.84
CA VAL A 75 -2.54 -5.95 15.70
C VAL A 75 -2.25 -4.45 15.56
N GLU A 76 -0.98 -4.07 15.62
CA GLU A 76 -0.58 -2.67 15.41
C GLU A 76 -0.93 -2.19 14.02
N ARG A 77 -0.68 -3.04 13.02
CA ARG A 77 -1.03 -2.74 11.63
C ARG A 77 -2.54 -2.49 11.50
N GLN A 78 -3.37 -3.32 12.11
CA GLN A 78 -4.83 -3.17 12.03
C GLN A 78 -5.30 -1.88 12.69
N LYS A 79 -4.76 -1.55 13.86
CA LYS A 79 -5.07 -0.27 14.53
C LYS A 79 -4.72 0.93 13.65
N LEU A 80 -3.58 0.88 13.00
CA LEU A 80 -3.13 1.93 12.10
C LEU A 80 -4.07 2.06 10.90
N LEU A 81 -4.45 0.95 10.28
CA LEU A 81 -5.35 0.98 9.12
C LEU A 81 -6.74 1.48 9.51
N ASP A 82 -7.20 1.19 10.73
CA ASP A 82 -8.44 1.73 11.26
C ASP A 82 -8.36 3.26 11.41
N GLU A 83 -7.22 3.77 11.87
CA GLU A 83 -6.98 5.21 11.96
C GLU A 83 -6.96 5.88 10.58
N VAL A 84 -6.33 5.23 9.60
CA VAL A 84 -6.33 5.71 8.21
C VAL A 84 -7.77 5.77 7.68
N GLN A 85 -8.58 4.76 7.95
CA GLN A 85 -9.97 4.72 7.50
C GLN A 85 -10.77 5.88 8.10
N LYS A 86 -10.53 6.22 9.37
CA LYS A 86 -11.22 7.33 10.04
C LYS A 86 -10.77 8.70 9.55
N HIS A 87 -9.47 8.89 9.37
CA HIS A 87 -8.88 10.20 9.10
C HIS A 87 -8.56 10.47 7.64
N GLY A 88 -8.58 9.44 6.80
CA GLY A 88 -8.33 9.54 5.37
C GLY A 88 -6.89 9.21 4.98
N PHE A 89 -5.92 9.49 5.82
CA PHE A 89 -4.51 9.22 5.54
C PHE A 89 -3.65 9.28 6.80
N ILE A 90 -2.44 8.69 6.70
CA ILE A 90 -1.37 8.85 7.68
C ILE A 90 -0.07 9.08 6.91
N GLU A 91 0.68 10.11 7.32
CA GLU A 91 2.03 10.39 6.82
C GLU A 91 3.06 9.90 7.84
N ASN A 92 4.29 9.70 7.37
CA ASN A 92 5.43 9.32 8.21
C ASN A 92 5.18 8.01 8.97
N TYR A 93 4.46 7.10 8.34
CA TYR A 93 4.22 5.78 8.93
C TYR A 93 5.51 4.99 9.04
N GLN A 94 5.68 4.29 10.16
CA GLN A 94 6.81 3.39 10.44
C GLN A 94 6.29 2.04 10.91
N GLY A 95 7.00 0.98 10.56
CA GLY A 95 6.63 -0.36 11.01
C GLY A 95 7.43 -1.45 10.35
N TYR A 96 7.36 -2.65 10.92
CA TYR A 96 8.02 -3.83 10.37
C TYR A 96 7.12 -4.55 9.40
N ARG A 97 7.73 -5.13 8.36
CA ARG A 97 7.06 -5.99 7.38
C ARG A 97 7.94 -7.20 7.10
N VAL A 98 7.34 -8.22 6.49
CA VAL A 98 7.99 -9.50 6.22
C VAL A 98 7.99 -9.77 4.72
N ARG A 99 9.16 -10.15 4.20
CA ARG A 99 9.33 -10.58 2.82
C ARG A 99 8.89 -12.05 2.63
N LYS A 100 8.77 -12.46 1.37
CA LYS A 100 8.46 -13.84 1.02
C LYS A 100 9.40 -14.85 1.67
N ASP A 101 10.69 -14.54 1.75
CA ASP A 101 11.70 -15.42 2.33
C ASP A 101 11.73 -15.42 3.87
N GLY A 102 10.83 -14.68 4.51
CA GLY A 102 10.74 -14.59 5.96
C GLY A 102 11.61 -13.52 6.60
N THR A 103 12.46 -12.83 5.81
CA THR A 103 13.27 -11.73 6.35
C THR A 103 12.41 -10.50 6.61
N GLU A 104 12.70 -9.80 7.70
CA GLU A 104 12.00 -8.58 8.04
C GLU A 104 12.72 -7.35 7.49
N PHE A 105 11.95 -6.30 7.21
CA PHE A 105 12.49 -4.99 6.94
C PHE A 105 11.67 -3.95 7.69
N PHE A 106 12.27 -2.79 7.96
CA PHE A 106 11.60 -1.70 8.65
C PHE A 106 11.26 -0.59 7.68
N ILE A 107 9.99 -0.19 7.67
CA ILE A 107 9.54 0.98 6.92
C ILE A 107 9.86 2.20 7.78
N ASN A 108 10.77 3.04 7.31
CA ASN A 108 11.19 4.25 8.01
C ASN A 108 10.25 5.42 7.74
N LYS A 109 9.72 5.47 6.51
CA LYS A 109 8.79 6.54 6.11
C LYS A 109 7.88 6.08 4.99
N ALA A 110 6.59 6.16 5.23
CA ALA A 110 5.57 5.83 4.24
C ALA A 110 4.32 6.70 4.45
N THR A 111 3.52 6.82 3.40
CA THR A 111 2.19 7.43 3.47
C THR A 111 1.17 6.37 3.12
N ILE A 112 0.11 6.27 3.91
CA ILE A 112 -1.03 5.37 3.68
C ILE A 112 -2.28 6.21 3.56
N TRP A 113 -3.14 5.91 2.58
CA TRP A 113 -4.37 6.67 2.37
C TRP A 113 -5.51 5.75 1.94
N ASN A 114 -6.74 6.23 2.16
CA ASN A 114 -7.95 5.54 1.69
C ASN A 114 -8.10 5.70 0.19
N VAL A 115 -8.56 4.64 -0.46
CA VAL A 115 -8.90 4.62 -1.87
C VAL A 115 -10.42 4.51 -1.98
N TYR A 116 -10.99 5.33 -2.86
CA TYR A 116 -12.43 5.35 -3.12
C TYR A 116 -12.69 4.97 -4.58
N ASN A 117 -13.80 4.27 -4.81
CA ASN A 117 -14.21 3.93 -6.17
C ASN A 117 -14.88 5.13 -6.87
N ALA A 118 -15.33 4.93 -8.12
CA ALA A 118 -15.96 6.00 -8.91
C ALA A 118 -17.25 6.54 -8.29
N GLU A 119 -17.85 5.81 -7.34
CA GLU A 119 -19.07 6.19 -6.64
C GLU A 119 -18.81 6.80 -5.27
N ASP A 120 -17.54 7.17 -4.98
CA ASP A 120 -17.05 7.72 -3.71
C ASP A 120 -17.24 6.78 -2.52
N GLU A 121 -17.29 5.47 -2.76
CA GLU A 121 -17.34 4.47 -1.70
C GLU A 121 -15.94 4.02 -1.33
N PHE A 122 -15.72 3.78 -0.03
CA PHE A 122 -14.44 3.24 0.46
C PHE A 122 -14.15 1.89 -0.17
N ASP A 123 -13.02 1.78 -0.88
CA ASP A 123 -12.69 0.60 -1.69
C ASP A 123 -11.39 -0.08 -1.28
N GLY A 124 -10.71 0.44 -0.29
CA GLY A 124 -9.44 -0.11 0.19
C GLY A 124 -8.48 0.97 0.61
N GLN A 125 -7.21 0.59 0.71
CA GLN A 125 -6.15 1.50 1.11
C GLN A 125 -4.91 1.27 0.26
N ALA A 126 -4.09 2.31 0.14
CA ALA A 126 -2.85 2.27 -0.63
C ALA A 126 -1.70 2.80 0.21
N VAL A 127 -0.48 2.39 -0.14
CA VAL A 127 0.74 2.82 0.53
C VAL A 127 1.81 3.18 -0.49
N ILE A 128 2.56 4.24 -0.20
CA ILE A 128 3.82 4.53 -0.86
C ILE A 128 4.93 4.57 0.19
N ILE A 129 6.00 3.83 -0.05
CA ILE A 129 7.14 3.73 0.88
C ILE A 129 8.27 4.59 0.34
N TYR A 130 8.68 5.60 1.11
CA TYR A 130 9.77 6.50 0.73
C TYR A 130 11.12 6.04 1.23
N GLU A 131 11.17 5.42 2.42
CA GLU A 131 12.41 4.98 3.04
C GLU A 131 12.17 3.68 3.78
N TRP A 132 13.12 2.75 3.65
CA TRP A 132 13.10 1.48 4.38
C TRP A 132 14.53 1.02 4.65
N SER A 133 14.68 0.11 5.61
CA SER A 133 15.99 -0.45 5.97
C SER A 133 15.83 -1.93 6.35
N ASP A 134 16.84 -2.69 6.02
CA ASP A 134 16.90 -4.12 6.35
C ASP A 134 17.33 -4.36 7.81
#